data_302d8ad0d3e72f918d048b2d64397a18
#
_entry.id   302d8ad0d3e72f918d048b2d64397a18
#
_cell.length_a   1.000
_cell.length_b   1.000
_cell.length_c   1.000
_cell.angle_alpha   90.00
_cell.angle_beta   90.00
_cell.angle_gamma   90.00
#
_symmetry.space_group_name_H-M   'P 1'
#
loop_
_entity.id
_entity.type
_entity.pdbx_description
1 polymer ?
#
loop_
_entity_poly.entity_id
_entity_poly.type
_entity_poly.pdbx_seq_one_letter_code
_entity_poly.pdbx_strand_id
1 'polypeptide(L)'
;MDDQTDQQSSQYTAECLAFIQTHLMAFYERYADDEGISLTQVKQRVSKWDMGQWKQAISQMGDVSDWPDDAKQRMTIVGFIAGIDRSHLLDSIISLGVIKMTVSNQKNITHRLQLDGKTEARRMGDFFDLTSKQSKKVTSIITDPETTKIWSQNLWVDSDKMAGDVQYLVNQHLKHGMSLNDLNDILASHANPKQFKPGQSAADRISQMEFNARRIVRTESARLKDEVNMVTYRMKGVTKVDWVCEPGACLKCQGIEELGPYPINGAPDIPDDSHPNCRCSKIPHIENLNRSYF
;
A
#
# COMPACT_ATOMS: atom_id res chain seq x y z
N MET A 1 2.39 -11.85 13.51
CA MET A 1 1.24 -11.37 12.70
C MET A 1 1.66 -10.35 11.64
N ASP A 2 2.62 -9.46 11.91
CA ASP A 2 3.14 -8.53 10.89
C ASP A 2 3.80 -9.29 9.73
N ASP A 3 4.51 -10.36 10.02
CA ASP A 3 5.23 -11.18 9.05
C ASP A 3 4.33 -11.76 7.92
N GLN A 4 3.10 -12.18 8.23
CA GLN A 4 2.21 -12.77 7.22
C GLN A 4 1.71 -11.72 6.21
N THR A 5 1.32 -10.54 6.69
CA THR A 5 0.86 -9.45 5.82
C THR A 5 2.02 -8.93 4.97
N ASP A 6 3.21 -8.85 5.54
CA ASP A 6 4.43 -8.45 4.87
C ASP A 6 4.85 -9.48 3.80
N GLN A 7 4.76 -10.78 4.09
CA GLN A 7 5.02 -11.86 3.13
C GLN A 7 4.04 -11.84 1.95
N GLN A 8 2.76 -11.59 2.21
CA GLN A 8 1.76 -11.46 1.14
C GLN A 8 2.04 -10.25 0.24
N SER A 9 2.40 -9.09 0.81
CA SER A 9 2.80 -7.92 0.01
C SER A 9 4.03 -8.20 -0.85
N SER A 10 5.05 -8.90 -0.32
CA SER A 10 6.23 -9.32 -1.07
C SER A 10 5.84 -10.26 -2.23
N GLN A 11 4.92 -11.20 -1.99
CA GLN A 11 4.42 -12.10 -3.03
C GLN A 11 3.71 -11.33 -4.15
N TYR A 12 2.82 -10.39 -3.83
CA TYR A 12 2.11 -9.59 -4.84
C TYR A 12 3.08 -8.73 -5.66
N THR A 13 4.14 -8.23 -5.04
CA THR A 13 5.21 -7.50 -5.71
C THR A 13 5.96 -8.40 -6.70
N ALA A 14 6.31 -9.63 -6.30
CA ALA A 14 6.96 -10.61 -7.17
C ALA A 14 6.05 -11.04 -8.33
N GLU A 15 4.77 -11.27 -8.08
CA GLU A 15 3.79 -11.62 -9.12
C GLU A 15 3.62 -10.48 -10.15
N CYS A 16 3.56 -9.22 -9.69
CA CYS A 16 3.50 -8.06 -10.56
C CYS A 16 4.74 -7.96 -11.46
N LEU A 17 5.93 -8.10 -10.89
CA LEU A 17 7.19 -8.08 -11.65
C LEU A 17 7.25 -9.21 -12.68
N ALA A 18 6.90 -10.44 -12.29
CA ALA A 18 6.88 -11.58 -13.19
C ALA A 18 5.87 -11.40 -14.35
N PHE A 19 4.70 -10.83 -14.06
CA PHE A 19 3.70 -10.49 -15.07
C PHE A 19 4.26 -9.48 -16.09
N ILE A 20 4.85 -8.38 -15.63
CA ILE A 20 5.45 -7.36 -16.48
C ILE A 20 6.60 -7.97 -17.31
N GLN A 21 7.49 -8.73 -16.67
CA GLN A 21 8.61 -9.40 -17.32
C GLN A 21 8.14 -10.32 -18.45
N THR A 22 7.15 -11.15 -18.20
CA THR A 22 6.63 -12.11 -19.18
C THR A 22 6.16 -11.39 -20.45
N HIS A 23 5.42 -10.31 -20.31
CA HIS A 23 4.89 -9.58 -21.45
C HIS A 23 5.94 -8.74 -22.17
N LEU A 24 6.85 -8.08 -21.45
CA LEU A 24 7.96 -7.34 -22.05
C LEU A 24 8.89 -8.28 -22.83
N MET A 25 9.20 -9.46 -22.31
CA MET A 25 10.01 -10.46 -23.01
C MET A 25 9.32 -10.95 -24.29
N ALA A 26 8.01 -11.23 -24.24
CA ALA A 26 7.24 -11.65 -25.42
C ALA A 26 7.27 -10.57 -26.52
N PHE A 27 7.17 -9.28 -26.15
CA PHE A 27 7.33 -8.18 -27.10
C PHE A 27 8.75 -8.08 -27.62
N TYR A 28 9.76 -8.25 -26.77
CA TYR A 28 11.16 -8.25 -27.17
C TYR A 28 11.42 -9.35 -28.21
N GLU A 29 11.07 -10.59 -27.90
CA GLU A 29 11.26 -11.75 -28.81
C GLU A 29 10.53 -11.57 -30.15
N ARG A 30 9.41 -10.84 -30.15
CA ARG A 30 8.61 -10.63 -31.36
C ARG A 30 9.16 -9.54 -32.26
N TYR A 31 9.71 -8.46 -31.70
CA TYR A 31 9.99 -7.23 -32.44
C TYR A 31 11.44 -6.78 -32.41
N ALA A 32 12.29 -7.37 -31.57
CA ALA A 32 13.71 -7.06 -31.61
C ALA A 32 14.37 -7.59 -32.88
N ASP A 33 15.27 -6.80 -33.43
CA ASP A 33 16.26 -7.20 -34.39
C ASP A 33 17.65 -7.32 -33.73
N ASP A 34 18.71 -7.39 -34.50
CA ASP A 34 20.09 -7.53 -33.99
C ASP A 34 20.51 -6.35 -33.09
N GLU A 35 19.86 -5.20 -33.22
CA GLU A 35 20.10 -3.98 -32.41
C GLU A 35 19.10 -3.81 -31.26
N GLY A 36 18.11 -4.69 -31.15
CA GLY A 36 17.04 -4.62 -30.13
C GLY A 36 15.73 -4.06 -30.69
N ILE A 37 14.87 -3.51 -29.81
CA ILE A 37 13.60 -2.88 -30.20
C ILE A 37 13.80 -1.40 -30.43
N SER A 38 13.49 -0.91 -31.65
CA SER A 38 13.58 0.51 -31.98
C SER A 38 12.30 1.29 -31.64
N LEU A 39 12.43 2.62 -31.47
CA LEU A 39 11.31 3.52 -31.30
C LEU A 39 10.29 3.44 -32.45
N THR A 40 10.77 3.24 -33.68
CA THR A 40 9.93 3.10 -34.87
C THR A 40 9.04 1.87 -34.78
N GLN A 41 9.56 0.76 -34.25
CA GLN A 41 8.80 -0.49 -34.05
C GLN A 41 7.69 -0.33 -32.99
N VAL A 42 7.96 0.36 -31.88
CA VAL A 42 6.96 0.53 -30.82
C VAL A 42 5.89 1.58 -31.13
N LYS A 43 6.18 2.53 -32.03
CA LYS A 43 5.18 3.52 -32.50
C LYS A 43 4.25 3.00 -33.60
N GLN A 44 4.42 1.77 -34.03
CA GLN A 44 3.51 1.18 -35.02
C GLN A 44 2.16 0.87 -34.36
N ARG A 45 1.10 0.92 -35.19
CA ARG A 45 -0.25 0.51 -34.77
C ARG A 45 -0.24 -0.93 -34.27
N VAL A 46 -1.06 -1.22 -33.28
CA VAL A 46 -1.23 -2.56 -32.74
C VAL A 46 -1.66 -3.54 -33.82
N SER A 47 -0.99 -4.68 -33.88
CA SER A 47 -1.30 -5.80 -34.78
C SER A 47 -2.31 -6.76 -34.14
N LYS A 48 -2.75 -7.74 -34.92
CA LYS A 48 -3.58 -8.84 -34.38
C LYS A 48 -2.86 -9.62 -33.28
N TRP A 49 -1.56 -9.81 -33.39
CA TRP A 49 -0.75 -10.47 -32.37
C TRP A 49 -0.69 -9.62 -31.09
N ASP A 50 -0.45 -8.32 -31.23
CA ASP A 50 -0.41 -7.39 -30.09
C ASP A 50 -1.71 -7.43 -29.30
N MET A 51 -2.85 -7.41 -29.99
CA MET A 51 -4.17 -7.55 -29.34
C MET A 51 -4.39 -8.94 -28.72
N GLY A 52 -3.68 -9.96 -29.21
CA GLY A 52 -3.62 -11.28 -28.57
C GLY A 52 -2.91 -11.21 -27.21
N GLN A 53 -1.77 -10.50 -27.15
CA GLN A 53 -1.06 -10.25 -25.87
C GLN A 53 -1.93 -9.47 -24.87
N TRP A 54 -2.65 -8.44 -25.34
CA TRP A 54 -3.60 -7.71 -24.53
C TRP A 54 -4.69 -8.62 -23.93
N LYS A 55 -5.31 -9.46 -24.76
CA LYS A 55 -6.31 -10.42 -24.28
C LYS A 55 -5.75 -11.41 -23.27
N GLN A 56 -4.52 -11.87 -23.46
CA GLN A 56 -3.83 -12.73 -22.53
C GLN A 56 -3.60 -12.02 -21.20
N ALA A 57 -3.10 -10.79 -21.23
CA ALA A 57 -2.88 -9.97 -20.05
C ALA A 57 -4.20 -9.76 -19.25
N ILE A 58 -5.29 -9.40 -19.93
CA ILE A 58 -6.62 -9.28 -19.31
C ILE A 58 -7.08 -10.60 -18.69
N SER A 59 -6.89 -11.73 -19.36
CA SER A 59 -7.32 -13.02 -18.83
C SER A 59 -6.60 -13.42 -17.53
N GLN A 60 -5.37 -12.93 -17.34
CA GLN A 60 -4.59 -13.16 -16.12
C GLN A 60 -5.04 -12.29 -14.94
N MET A 61 -5.92 -11.31 -15.16
CA MET A 61 -6.52 -10.55 -14.06
C MET A 61 -7.53 -11.40 -13.25
N GLY A 62 -8.07 -12.45 -13.84
CA GLY A 62 -9.08 -13.32 -13.20
C GLY A 62 -10.44 -12.65 -13.08
N ASP A 63 -11.20 -13.03 -12.04
CA ASP A 63 -12.48 -12.40 -11.76
C ASP A 63 -12.27 -11.00 -11.13
N VAL A 64 -12.76 -10.00 -11.83
CA VAL A 64 -12.67 -8.57 -11.42
C VAL A 64 -14.00 -8.05 -10.86
N SER A 65 -15.01 -8.89 -10.69
CA SER A 65 -16.35 -8.49 -10.26
C SER A 65 -16.36 -7.84 -8.88
N ASP A 66 -15.53 -8.35 -7.97
CA ASP A 66 -15.37 -7.88 -6.59
C ASP A 66 -14.24 -6.82 -6.41
N TRP A 67 -13.66 -6.34 -7.51
CA TRP A 67 -12.64 -5.32 -7.44
C TRP A 67 -13.24 -3.95 -7.07
N PRO A 68 -12.50 -3.10 -6.35
CA PRO A 68 -12.91 -1.74 -6.05
C PRO A 68 -13.19 -0.92 -7.32
N ASP A 69 -14.10 0.06 -7.23
CA ASP A 69 -14.43 0.93 -8.36
C ASP A 69 -13.22 1.70 -8.90
N ASP A 70 -12.32 2.11 -8.02
CA ASP A 70 -11.02 2.70 -8.37
C ASP A 70 -10.22 1.82 -9.34
N ALA A 71 -10.17 0.50 -9.10
CA ALA A 71 -9.49 -0.45 -9.98
C ALA A 71 -10.21 -0.62 -11.31
N LYS A 72 -11.53 -0.78 -11.28
CA LYS A 72 -12.37 -0.94 -12.50
C LYS A 72 -12.27 0.28 -13.42
N GLN A 73 -12.28 1.48 -12.84
CA GLN A 73 -12.11 2.71 -13.59
C GLN A 73 -10.74 2.77 -14.28
N ARG A 74 -9.67 2.43 -13.59
CA ARG A 74 -8.32 2.37 -14.15
C ARG A 74 -8.21 1.33 -15.25
N MET A 75 -8.77 0.13 -15.06
CA MET A 75 -8.81 -0.90 -16.09
C MET A 75 -9.52 -0.42 -17.36
N THR A 76 -10.60 0.33 -17.20
CA THR A 76 -11.34 0.92 -18.34
C THR A 76 -10.45 1.90 -19.11
N ILE A 77 -9.74 2.79 -18.41
CA ILE A 77 -8.85 3.79 -19.02
C ILE A 77 -7.71 3.10 -19.77
N VAL A 78 -7.01 2.15 -19.15
CA VAL A 78 -5.89 1.45 -19.80
C VAL A 78 -6.38 0.61 -20.99
N GLY A 79 -7.59 0.08 -20.95
CA GLY A 79 -8.21 -0.63 -22.06
C GLY A 79 -8.43 0.24 -23.31
N PHE A 80 -8.80 1.52 -23.12
CA PHE A 80 -8.92 2.48 -24.22
C PHE A 80 -7.54 2.83 -24.83
N ILE A 81 -6.54 2.98 -23.99
CA ILE A 81 -5.19 3.40 -24.40
C ILE A 81 -4.47 2.27 -25.14
N ALA A 82 -4.66 1.02 -24.74
CA ALA A 82 -3.99 -0.17 -25.30
C ALA A 82 -4.14 -0.34 -26.82
N GLY A 83 -5.19 0.22 -27.42
CA GLY A 83 -5.45 0.13 -28.85
C GLY A 83 -4.76 1.16 -29.73
N ILE A 84 -4.02 2.13 -29.18
CA ILE A 84 -3.44 3.26 -29.93
C ILE A 84 -2.22 2.80 -30.75
N ASP A 85 -1.18 2.35 -30.09
CA ASP A 85 0.04 1.81 -30.66
C ASP A 85 0.70 0.82 -29.68
N ARG A 86 1.81 0.22 -30.07
CA ARG A 86 2.52 -0.78 -29.26
C ARG A 86 3.09 -0.20 -27.96
N SER A 87 3.55 1.07 -27.97
CA SER A 87 4.04 1.72 -26.76
C SER A 87 2.93 1.86 -25.74
N HIS A 88 1.78 2.35 -26.16
CA HIS A 88 0.59 2.48 -25.30
C HIS A 88 0.08 1.12 -24.82
N LEU A 89 0.19 0.09 -25.65
CA LEU A 89 -0.16 -1.27 -25.25
C LEU A 89 0.77 -1.79 -24.14
N LEU A 90 2.09 -1.59 -24.28
CA LEU A 90 3.05 -1.96 -23.22
C LEU A 90 2.78 -1.21 -21.92
N ASP A 91 2.55 0.10 -22.00
CA ASP A 91 2.19 0.92 -20.84
C ASP A 91 0.91 0.42 -20.18
N SER A 92 -0.07 0.01 -20.97
CA SER A 92 -1.33 -0.55 -20.49
C SER A 92 -1.13 -1.90 -19.79
N ILE A 93 -0.28 -2.76 -20.32
CA ILE A 93 0.06 -4.05 -19.70
C ILE A 93 0.79 -3.85 -18.36
N ILE A 94 1.76 -2.93 -18.31
CA ILE A 94 2.42 -2.55 -17.06
C ILE A 94 1.38 -2.10 -16.03
N SER A 95 0.47 -1.20 -16.44
CA SER A 95 -0.61 -0.72 -15.57
C SER A 95 -1.51 -1.85 -15.06
N LEU A 96 -1.84 -2.86 -15.87
CA LEU A 96 -2.64 -4.00 -15.42
C LEU A 96 -1.96 -4.78 -14.29
N GLY A 97 -0.67 -5.05 -14.42
CA GLY A 97 0.11 -5.72 -13.37
C GLY A 97 0.07 -4.93 -12.06
N VAL A 98 0.26 -3.62 -12.15
CA VAL A 98 0.23 -2.70 -11.02
C VAL A 98 -1.16 -2.62 -10.39
N ILE A 99 -2.22 -2.51 -11.18
CA ILE A 99 -3.62 -2.49 -10.69
C ILE A 99 -3.91 -3.78 -9.91
N LYS A 100 -3.58 -4.94 -10.46
CA LYS A 100 -3.79 -6.23 -9.78
C LYS A 100 -3.07 -6.31 -8.43
N MET A 101 -1.80 -5.92 -8.40
CA MET A 101 -1.00 -5.88 -7.18
C MET A 101 -1.63 -4.93 -6.14
N THR A 102 -2.10 -3.76 -6.57
CA THR A 102 -2.72 -2.75 -5.70
C THR A 102 -4.03 -3.25 -5.10
N VAL A 103 -4.89 -3.90 -5.89
CA VAL A 103 -6.12 -4.56 -5.41
C VAL A 103 -5.79 -5.62 -4.36
N SER A 104 -4.79 -6.46 -4.62
CA SER A 104 -4.35 -7.50 -3.67
C SER A 104 -3.84 -6.89 -2.36
N ASN A 105 -3.02 -5.86 -2.43
CA ASN A 105 -2.56 -5.12 -1.25
C ASN A 105 -3.72 -4.45 -0.50
N GLN A 106 -4.66 -3.82 -1.20
CA GLN A 106 -5.82 -3.19 -0.57
C GLN A 106 -6.67 -4.20 0.21
N LYS A 107 -6.94 -5.38 -0.38
CA LYS A 107 -7.65 -6.48 0.30
C LYS A 107 -6.87 -6.96 1.53
N ASN A 108 -5.57 -7.17 1.40
CA ASN A 108 -4.69 -7.60 2.48
C ASN A 108 -4.66 -6.59 3.64
N ILE A 109 -4.49 -5.30 3.33
CA ILE A 109 -4.50 -4.20 4.31
C ILE A 109 -5.87 -4.15 5.02
N THR A 110 -6.98 -4.17 4.28
CA THR A 110 -8.33 -4.15 4.84
C THR A 110 -8.54 -5.32 5.81
N HIS A 111 -8.19 -6.53 5.41
CA HIS A 111 -8.29 -7.71 6.25
C HIS A 111 -7.47 -7.57 7.53
N ARG A 112 -6.24 -7.09 7.42
CA ARG A 112 -5.36 -6.88 8.56
C ARG A 112 -5.92 -5.83 9.54
N LEU A 113 -6.36 -4.70 9.05
CA LEU A 113 -6.94 -3.64 9.89
C LEU A 113 -8.19 -4.12 10.63
N GLN A 114 -9.06 -4.87 9.94
CA GLN A 114 -10.23 -5.47 10.58
C GLN A 114 -9.84 -6.46 11.69
N LEU A 115 -8.79 -7.24 11.50
CA LEU A 115 -8.31 -8.19 12.51
C LEU A 115 -7.73 -7.47 13.72
N ASP A 116 -6.89 -6.46 13.49
CA ASP A 116 -6.28 -5.65 14.54
C ASP A 116 -7.35 -4.89 15.35
N GLY A 117 -8.30 -4.26 14.66
CA GLY A 117 -9.40 -3.56 15.30
C GLY A 117 -10.30 -4.47 16.15
N LYS A 118 -10.66 -5.66 15.63
CA LYS A 118 -11.44 -6.66 16.37
C LYS A 118 -10.69 -7.18 17.59
N THR A 119 -9.39 -7.39 17.48
CA THR A 119 -8.54 -7.83 18.59
C THR A 119 -8.50 -6.77 19.67
N GLU A 120 -8.29 -5.51 19.31
CA GLU A 120 -8.27 -4.40 20.26
C GLU A 120 -9.64 -4.16 20.89
N ALA A 121 -10.74 -4.20 20.10
CA ALA A 121 -12.09 -4.06 20.63
C ALA A 121 -12.44 -5.16 21.65
N ARG A 122 -11.97 -6.39 21.42
CA ARG A 122 -12.12 -7.49 22.39
C ARG A 122 -11.32 -7.20 23.66
N ARG A 123 -10.04 -6.86 23.52
CA ARG A 123 -9.17 -6.51 24.66
C ARG A 123 -9.79 -5.41 25.52
N MET A 124 -10.32 -4.36 24.91
CA MET A 124 -10.98 -3.26 25.60
C MET A 124 -12.31 -3.69 26.22
N GLY A 125 -13.04 -4.59 25.53
CA GLY A 125 -14.28 -5.18 26.05
C GLY A 125 -14.06 -5.94 27.35
N ASP A 126 -13.04 -6.80 27.35
CA ASP A 126 -12.69 -7.63 28.52
C ASP A 126 -12.13 -6.76 29.67
N PHE A 127 -11.28 -5.78 29.36
CA PHE A 127 -10.67 -4.93 30.39
C PHE A 127 -11.65 -3.97 31.07
N PHE A 128 -12.64 -3.46 30.33
CA PHE A 128 -13.59 -2.46 30.84
C PHE A 128 -15.00 -3.00 31.08
N ASP A 129 -15.24 -4.29 31.00
CA ASP A 129 -16.57 -4.90 31.12
C ASP A 129 -17.61 -4.17 30.27
N LEU A 130 -17.40 -4.13 28.96
CA LEU A 130 -18.31 -3.44 28.04
C LEU A 130 -19.62 -4.22 27.90
N THR A 131 -20.73 -3.51 28.01
CA THR A 131 -22.04 -4.07 27.69
C THR A 131 -22.13 -4.40 26.19
N SER A 132 -23.02 -5.31 25.79
CA SER A 132 -23.23 -5.66 24.37
C SER A 132 -23.52 -4.44 23.49
N LYS A 133 -24.21 -3.41 24.00
CA LYS A 133 -24.46 -2.15 23.28
C LYS A 133 -23.18 -1.33 23.08
N GLN A 134 -22.34 -1.26 24.10
CA GLN A 134 -21.05 -0.57 24.04
C GLN A 134 -20.09 -1.28 23.10
N SER A 135 -20.00 -2.61 23.18
CA SER A 135 -19.17 -3.43 22.28
C SER A 135 -19.57 -3.25 20.81
N LYS A 136 -20.87 -3.22 20.49
CA LYS A 136 -21.36 -2.94 19.14
C LYS A 136 -20.92 -1.56 18.64
N LYS A 137 -20.97 -0.52 19.51
CA LYS A 137 -20.51 0.83 19.14
C LYS A 137 -19.02 0.87 18.87
N VAL A 138 -18.20 0.19 19.65
CA VAL A 138 -16.75 0.09 19.41
C VAL A 138 -16.46 -0.67 18.11
N THR A 139 -17.15 -1.79 17.89
CA THR A 139 -16.94 -2.60 16.69
C THR A 139 -17.38 -1.87 15.40
N SER A 140 -18.37 -0.98 15.46
CA SER A 140 -18.80 -0.21 14.26
C SER A 140 -17.71 0.71 13.70
N ILE A 141 -16.77 1.16 14.52
CA ILE A 141 -15.62 1.96 14.08
C ILE A 141 -14.77 1.19 13.06
N ILE A 142 -14.61 -0.13 13.29
CA ILE A 142 -13.73 -0.99 12.48
C ILE A 142 -14.26 -1.15 11.04
N THR A 143 -15.57 -1.04 10.86
CA THR A 143 -16.25 -1.22 9.57
C THR A 143 -16.72 0.08 8.95
N ASP A 144 -16.37 1.23 9.53
CA ASP A 144 -16.72 2.53 8.99
C ASP A 144 -15.99 2.77 7.66
N PRO A 145 -16.70 3.00 6.54
CA PRO A 145 -16.10 3.25 5.23
C PRO A 145 -15.15 4.46 5.22
N GLU A 146 -15.43 5.49 6.00
CA GLU A 146 -14.57 6.69 6.05
C GLU A 146 -13.19 6.37 6.64
N THR A 147 -13.07 5.40 7.57
CA THR A 147 -11.77 4.98 8.09
C THR A 147 -10.88 4.32 7.03
N THR A 148 -11.48 3.73 6.00
CA THR A 148 -10.77 3.04 4.91
C THR A 148 -10.41 3.98 3.75
N LYS A 149 -11.17 5.04 3.57
CA LYS A 149 -11.12 5.90 2.38
C LYS A 149 -9.78 6.60 2.19
N ILE A 150 -9.23 7.21 3.24
CA ILE A 150 -8.01 8.03 3.14
C ILE A 150 -6.80 7.18 2.75
N TRP A 151 -6.56 6.08 3.46
CA TRP A 151 -5.40 5.24 3.17
C TRP A 151 -5.53 4.53 1.83
N SER A 152 -6.75 4.14 1.45
CA SER A 152 -7.02 3.53 0.13
C SER A 152 -6.70 4.50 -0.99
N GLN A 153 -7.12 5.77 -0.89
CA GLN A 153 -6.77 6.80 -1.87
C GLN A 153 -5.26 7.00 -1.97
N ASN A 154 -4.55 7.07 -0.86
CA ASN A 154 -3.09 7.19 -0.85
C ASN A 154 -2.41 5.98 -1.50
N LEU A 155 -2.91 4.76 -1.26
CA LEU A 155 -2.42 3.56 -1.90
C LEU A 155 -2.56 3.64 -3.43
N TRP A 156 -3.70 4.11 -3.94
CA TRP A 156 -3.93 4.27 -5.37
C TRP A 156 -3.10 5.40 -5.99
N VAL A 157 -2.88 6.51 -5.30
CA VAL A 157 -1.98 7.58 -5.75
C VAL A 157 -0.54 7.07 -5.88
N ASP A 158 -0.05 6.34 -4.87
CA ASP A 158 1.28 5.71 -4.93
C ASP A 158 1.38 4.69 -6.07
N SER A 159 0.32 3.93 -6.32
CA SER A 159 0.19 2.96 -7.40
C SER A 159 0.29 3.62 -8.78
N ASP A 160 -0.48 4.67 -9.02
CA ASP A 160 -0.48 5.41 -10.30
C ASP A 160 0.89 6.03 -10.57
N LYS A 161 1.51 6.60 -9.54
CA LYS A 161 2.86 7.15 -9.64
C LYS A 161 3.88 6.07 -9.99
N MET A 162 3.83 4.93 -9.31
CA MET A 162 4.75 3.82 -9.57
C MET A 162 4.56 3.25 -10.99
N ALA A 163 3.31 3.08 -11.45
CA ALA A 163 3.04 2.66 -12.83
C ALA A 163 3.66 3.63 -13.83
N GLY A 164 3.45 4.94 -13.64
CA GLY A 164 4.04 5.97 -14.49
C GLY A 164 5.58 5.97 -14.46
N ASP A 165 6.19 5.74 -13.31
CA ASP A 165 7.64 5.64 -13.17
C ASP A 165 8.20 4.42 -13.94
N VAL A 166 7.55 3.26 -13.86
CA VAL A 166 7.94 2.04 -14.59
C VAL A 166 7.78 2.25 -16.11
N GLN A 167 6.65 2.79 -16.54
CA GLN A 167 6.40 3.15 -17.94
C GLN A 167 7.45 4.12 -18.47
N TYR A 168 7.79 5.14 -17.70
CA TYR A 168 8.83 6.10 -18.06
C TYR A 168 10.18 5.43 -18.26
N LEU A 169 10.61 4.54 -17.37
CA LEU A 169 11.85 3.79 -17.49
C LEU A 169 11.87 2.94 -18.76
N VAL A 170 10.81 2.16 -18.99
CA VAL A 170 10.69 1.33 -20.21
C VAL A 170 10.74 2.19 -21.47
N ASN A 171 9.98 3.28 -21.51
CA ASN A 171 9.94 4.19 -22.65
C ASN A 171 11.27 4.93 -22.91
N GLN A 172 12.06 5.24 -21.88
CA GLN A 172 13.40 5.82 -22.06
C GLN A 172 14.32 4.84 -22.81
N HIS A 173 14.34 3.57 -22.42
CA HIS A 173 15.14 2.57 -23.13
C HIS A 173 14.64 2.34 -24.56
N LEU A 174 13.33 2.28 -24.78
CA LEU A 174 12.74 2.15 -26.12
C LEU A 174 13.09 3.32 -27.05
N LYS A 175 13.27 4.54 -26.53
CA LYS A 175 13.69 5.70 -27.35
C LYS A 175 15.12 5.59 -27.89
N HIS A 176 15.97 4.90 -27.18
CA HIS A 176 17.40 4.75 -27.53
C HIS A 176 17.72 3.39 -28.21
N GLY A 177 16.70 2.56 -28.43
CA GLY A 177 16.86 1.17 -28.83
C GLY A 177 17.08 0.29 -27.59
N MET A 178 16.11 -0.57 -27.25
CA MET A 178 16.20 -1.47 -26.09
C MET A 178 16.90 -2.76 -26.49
N SER A 179 18.10 -2.94 -25.99
CA SER A 179 18.82 -4.23 -26.10
C SER A 179 18.29 -5.25 -25.07
N LEU A 180 18.65 -6.52 -25.23
CA LEU A 180 18.34 -7.57 -24.25
C LEU A 180 18.99 -7.27 -22.89
N ASN A 181 20.20 -6.69 -22.89
CA ASN A 181 20.87 -6.30 -21.67
C ASN A 181 20.12 -5.17 -20.95
N ASP A 182 19.64 -4.17 -21.67
CA ASP A 182 18.82 -3.09 -21.11
C ASP A 182 17.52 -3.64 -20.50
N LEU A 183 16.86 -4.57 -21.21
CA LEU A 183 15.64 -5.20 -20.70
C LEU A 183 15.91 -6.00 -19.42
N ASN A 184 16.98 -6.77 -19.37
CA ASN A 184 17.38 -7.52 -18.18
C ASN A 184 17.73 -6.57 -17.03
N ASP A 185 18.43 -5.48 -17.31
CA ASP A 185 18.82 -4.47 -16.32
C ASP A 185 17.60 -3.76 -15.71
N ILE A 186 16.62 -3.38 -16.52
CA ILE A 186 15.36 -2.78 -16.04
C ILE A 186 14.59 -3.75 -15.13
N LEU A 187 14.62 -5.05 -15.44
CA LEU A 187 13.87 -6.06 -14.71
C LEU A 187 14.62 -6.61 -13.48
N ALA A 188 15.94 -6.38 -13.39
CA ALA A 188 16.73 -6.77 -12.24
C ALA A 188 16.61 -5.76 -11.09
N SER A 189 16.65 -6.25 -9.86
CA SER A 189 16.75 -5.36 -8.69
C SER A 189 18.20 -4.90 -8.53
N HIS A 190 18.39 -3.59 -8.45
CA HIS A 190 19.66 -2.94 -8.11
C HIS A 190 19.68 -2.44 -6.66
N ALA A 191 18.62 -2.74 -5.90
CA ALA A 191 18.50 -2.32 -4.51
C ALA A 191 19.58 -3.00 -3.66
N ASN A 192 20.44 -2.20 -3.05
CA ASN A 192 21.23 -2.65 -1.93
C ASN A 192 20.34 -2.64 -0.68
N PRO A 193 20.13 -3.77 0.01
CA PRO A 193 19.31 -3.80 1.23
C PRO A 193 19.77 -2.80 2.31
N LYS A 194 21.05 -2.40 2.27
CA LYS A 194 21.64 -1.41 3.19
C LYS A 194 21.59 0.03 2.67
N GLN A 195 21.39 0.23 1.37
CA GLN A 195 21.43 1.53 0.70
C GLN A 195 20.37 1.59 -0.39
N PHE A 196 19.11 1.29 -0.05
CA PHE A 196 18.01 1.34 -0.99
C PHE A 196 17.97 2.69 -1.70
N LYS A 197 18.18 2.68 -3.01
CA LYS A 197 18.00 3.85 -3.89
C LYS A 197 16.80 3.57 -4.78
N PRO A 198 15.59 4.02 -4.40
CA PRO A 198 14.41 3.81 -5.23
C PRO A 198 14.62 4.45 -6.59
N GLY A 199 14.30 3.72 -7.65
CA GLY A 199 14.17 4.27 -8.97
C GLY A 199 15.26 3.97 -9.98
N GLN A 200 16.09 2.98 -9.72
CA GLN A 200 17.12 2.54 -10.68
C GLN A 200 16.57 1.53 -11.70
N SER A 201 15.58 0.71 -11.32
CA SER A 201 14.94 -0.29 -12.18
C SER A 201 13.44 -0.39 -11.96
N ALA A 202 12.71 -1.08 -12.84
CA ALA A 202 11.31 -1.41 -12.65
C ALA A 202 11.10 -2.26 -11.39
N ALA A 203 11.99 -3.22 -11.13
CA ALA A 203 11.95 -4.04 -9.92
C ALA A 203 12.07 -3.19 -8.65
N ASP A 204 12.97 -2.23 -8.62
CA ASP A 204 13.15 -1.34 -7.47
C ASP A 204 11.92 -0.44 -7.25
N ARG A 205 11.31 0.04 -8.34
CA ARG A 205 10.08 0.86 -8.26
C ARG A 205 8.90 0.06 -7.73
N ILE A 206 8.73 -1.18 -8.19
CA ILE A 206 7.67 -2.07 -7.73
C ILE A 206 7.89 -2.45 -6.26
N SER A 207 9.13 -2.69 -5.83
CA SER A 207 9.47 -2.94 -4.42
C SER A 207 9.19 -1.76 -3.50
N GLN A 208 9.21 -0.53 -4.01
CA GLN A 208 8.79 0.65 -3.24
C GLN A 208 7.32 0.58 -2.83
N MET A 209 6.45 -0.02 -3.65
CA MET A 209 5.04 -0.22 -3.29
C MET A 209 4.87 -1.15 -2.09
N GLU A 210 5.70 -2.18 -1.98
CA GLU A 210 5.72 -3.06 -0.81
C GLU A 210 6.02 -2.27 0.47
N PHE A 211 7.05 -1.43 0.43
CA PHE A 211 7.38 -0.55 1.55
C PHE A 211 6.23 0.39 1.92
N ASN A 212 5.57 1.00 0.93
CA ASN A 212 4.44 1.89 1.13
C ASN A 212 3.23 1.14 1.73
N ALA A 213 2.92 -0.05 1.25
CA ALA A 213 1.86 -0.90 1.80
C ALA A 213 2.10 -1.24 3.27
N ARG A 214 3.32 -1.64 3.63
CA ARG A 214 3.73 -1.90 5.03
C ARG A 214 3.59 -0.66 5.92
N ARG A 215 3.99 0.50 5.41
CA ARG A 215 3.86 1.78 6.12
C ARG A 215 2.39 2.10 6.39
N ILE A 216 1.50 1.91 5.40
CA ILE A 216 0.06 2.10 5.55
C ILE A 216 -0.48 1.18 6.64
N VAL A 217 -0.20 -0.12 6.58
CA VAL A 217 -0.65 -1.09 7.60
C VAL A 217 -0.29 -0.63 9.01
N ARG A 218 0.97 -0.28 9.25
CA ARG A 218 1.43 0.12 10.59
C ARG A 218 0.77 1.39 11.08
N THR A 219 0.65 2.39 10.21
CA THR A 219 0.06 3.68 10.54
C THR A 219 -1.43 3.55 10.84
N GLU A 220 -2.17 2.87 9.97
CA GLU A 220 -3.61 2.74 10.11
C GLU A 220 -4.02 1.77 11.21
N SER A 221 -3.21 0.73 11.46
CA SER A 221 -3.42 -0.15 12.62
C SER A 221 -3.27 0.61 13.95
N ALA A 222 -2.26 1.48 14.05
CA ALA A 222 -2.08 2.32 15.24
C ALA A 222 -3.24 3.30 15.41
N ARG A 223 -3.65 3.98 14.32
CA ARG A 223 -4.80 4.90 14.32
C ARG A 223 -6.09 4.19 14.77
N LEU A 224 -6.39 3.04 14.20
CA LEU A 224 -7.61 2.29 14.51
C LEU A 224 -7.64 1.81 15.96
N LYS A 225 -6.53 1.31 16.48
CA LYS A 225 -6.39 0.92 17.89
C LYS A 225 -6.60 2.11 18.81
N ASP A 226 -5.99 3.24 18.50
CA ASP A 226 -6.16 4.47 19.25
C ASP A 226 -7.62 4.92 19.28
N GLU A 227 -8.30 4.91 18.15
CA GLU A 227 -9.73 5.28 18.06
C GLU A 227 -10.62 4.35 18.89
N VAL A 228 -10.40 3.03 18.81
CA VAL A 228 -11.09 2.03 19.65
C VAL A 228 -10.89 2.33 21.15
N ASN A 229 -9.65 2.61 21.54
CA ASN A 229 -9.31 2.93 22.92
C ASN A 229 -9.97 4.23 23.38
N MET A 230 -9.85 5.30 22.62
CA MET A 230 -10.39 6.61 22.97
C MET A 230 -11.93 6.61 23.06
N VAL A 231 -12.63 5.90 22.16
CA VAL A 231 -14.08 5.74 22.25
C VAL A 231 -14.46 4.94 23.49
N THR A 232 -13.72 3.88 23.82
CA THR A 232 -13.96 3.10 25.04
C THR A 232 -13.72 3.93 26.29
N TYR A 233 -12.64 4.70 26.36
CA TYR A 233 -12.34 5.58 27.49
C TYR A 233 -13.43 6.62 27.72
N ARG A 234 -13.91 7.28 26.65
CA ARG A 234 -15.04 8.23 26.73
C ARG A 234 -16.32 7.56 27.28
N MET A 235 -16.64 6.36 26.82
CA MET A 235 -17.82 5.62 27.31
C MET A 235 -17.70 5.19 28.77
N LYS A 236 -16.50 5.06 29.30
CA LYS A 236 -16.22 4.70 30.70
C LYS A 236 -15.94 5.90 31.59
N GLY A 237 -16.12 7.13 31.10
CA GLY A 237 -16.00 8.34 31.88
C GLY A 237 -14.55 8.72 32.23
N VAL A 238 -13.58 8.22 31.49
CA VAL A 238 -12.19 8.69 31.60
C VAL A 238 -12.12 10.15 31.19
N THR A 239 -11.51 10.98 32.02
CA THR A 239 -11.44 12.44 31.84
C THR A 239 -10.10 12.88 31.25
N LYS A 240 -9.03 12.14 31.55
CA LYS A 240 -7.66 12.43 31.08
C LYS A 240 -6.96 11.16 30.64
N VAL A 241 -6.02 11.31 29.72
CA VAL A 241 -5.14 10.23 29.22
C VAL A 241 -3.68 10.65 29.28
N ASP A 242 -2.82 9.67 29.52
CA ASP A 242 -1.38 9.81 29.34
C ASP A 242 -0.99 9.29 27.97
N TRP A 243 -0.06 10.00 27.31
CA TRP A 243 0.66 9.48 26.16
C TRP A 243 1.80 8.60 26.64
N VAL A 244 1.93 7.41 26.06
CA VAL A 244 2.98 6.44 26.40
C VAL A 244 3.83 6.19 25.17
N CYS A 245 5.07 6.55 25.26
CA CYS A 245 6.06 6.34 24.21
C CYS A 245 6.48 4.89 24.09
N GLU A 246 6.59 4.41 22.87
CA GLU A 246 7.28 3.15 22.56
C GLU A 246 8.78 3.27 22.86
N PRO A 247 9.47 2.23 23.32
CA PRO A 247 10.91 2.25 23.46
C PRO A 247 11.62 2.70 22.17
N GLY A 248 12.46 3.73 22.26
CA GLY A 248 13.12 4.34 21.12
C GLY A 248 12.25 5.33 20.32
N ALA A 249 11.18 5.84 20.92
CA ALA A 249 10.34 6.86 20.31
C ALA A 249 11.14 8.10 19.89
N CYS A 250 10.69 8.77 18.83
CA CYS A 250 11.30 9.99 18.33
C CYS A 250 11.08 11.17 19.30
N LEU A 251 11.89 12.23 19.14
CA LEU A 251 11.81 13.45 19.97
C LEU A 251 10.42 14.09 19.96
N LYS A 252 9.69 14.04 18.83
CA LYS A 252 8.33 14.56 18.75
C LYS A 252 7.39 13.82 19.71
N CYS A 253 7.43 12.48 19.72
CA CYS A 253 6.60 11.67 20.61
C CYS A 253 6.99 11.83 22.08
N GLN A 254 8.29 11.92 22.38
CA GLN A 254 8.78 12.22 23.73
C GLN A 254 8.26 13.57 24.24
N GLY A 255 8.30 14.61 23.40
CA GLY A 255 7.73 15.92 23.74
C GLY A 255 6.22 15.87 23.97
N ILE A 256 5.47 15.03 23.23
CA ILE A 256 4.05 14.81 23.49
C ILE A 256 3.87 14.15 24.88
N GLU A 257 4.65 13.14 25.23
CA GLU A 257 4.57 12.45 26.52
C GLU A 257 4.84 13.41 27.69
N GLU A 258 5.85 14.26 27.56
CA GLU A 258 6.25 15.24 28.60
C GLU A 258 5.17 16.30 28.88
N LEU A 259 4.36 16.66 27.87
CA LEU A 259 3.30 17.66 28.00
C LEU A 259 2.00 17.11 28.60
N GLY A 260 1.86 15.78 28.74
CA GLY A 260 0.70 15.16 29.35
C GLY A 260 0.60 15.36 30.87
N PRO A 261 -0.49 14.94 31.53
CA PRO A 261 -1.67 14.27 30.98
C PRO A 261 -2.59 15.21 30.18
N TYR A 262 -3.28 14.65 29.18
CA TYR A 262 -4.18 15.39 28.30
C TYR A 262 -5.65 15.19 28.66
N PRO A 263 -6.50 16.23 28.56
CA PRO A 263 -7.94 16.03 28.57
C PRO A 263 -8.37 15.07 27.46
N ILE A 264 -9.32 14.19 27.73
CA ILE A 264 -9.77 13.14 26.79
C ILE A 264 -10.21 13.70 25.42
N ASN A 265 -10.77 14.90 25.37
CA ASN A 265 -11.24 15.56 24.15
C ASN A 265 -10.19 16.46 23.49
N GLY A 266 -8.98 16.58 24.07
CA GLY A 266 -7.88 17.37 23.56
C GLY A 266 -6.57 16.60 23.54
N ALA A 267 -6.63 15.28 23.63
CA ALA A 267 -5.46 14.43 23.52
C ALA A 267 -4.96 14.39 22.06
N PRO A 268 -3.64 14.43 21.85
CA PRO A 268 -3.06 14.35 20.49
C PRO A 268 -3.50 13.08 19.76
N ASP A 269 -3.75 13.18 18.45
CA ASP A 269 -4.18 12.06 17.63
C ASP A 269 -2.99 11.27 17.04
N ILE A 270 -3.22 9.97 16.80
CA ILE A 270 -2.31 9.08 16.11
C ILE A 270 -2.92 8.76 14.74
N PRO A 271 -2.24 9.04 13.64
CA PRO A 271 -0.87 9.58 13.49
C PRO A 271 -0.77 11.11 13.35
N ASP A 272 -1.88 11.86 13.31
CA ASP A 272 -1.95 13.23 12.79
C ASP A 272 -1.08 14.20 13.61
N ASP A 273 -1.15 14.10 14.93
CA ASP A 273 -0.30 14.91 15.82
C ASP A 273 1.07 14.26 16.09
N SER A 274 1.25 12.98 15.75
CA SER A 274 2.53 12.29 15.87
C SER A 274 3.24 12.16 14.51
N HIS A 275 3.27 10.99 13.90
CA HIS A 275 3.87 10.74 12.59
C HIS A 275 3.45 9.36 12.05
N PRO A 276 3.54 9.11 10.73
CA PRO A 276 3.40 7.77 10.16
C PRO A 276 4.35 6.75 10.84
N ASN A 277 3.91 5.51 10.99
CA ASN A 277 4.60 4.45 11.74
C ASN A 277 4.73 4.67 13.25
N CYS A 278 4.01 5.62 13.83
CA CYS A 278 3.99 5.80 15.28
C CYS A 278 3.47 4.53 15.97
N ARG A 279 4.13 4.12 17.07
CA ARG A 279 3.74 2.98 17.90
C ARG A 279 3.40 3.37 19.32
N CYS A 280 3.38 4.65 19.59
CA CYS A 280 2.94 5.17 20.89
C CYS A 280 1.47 4.87 21.11
N SER A 281 1.02 4.94 22.35
CA SER A 281 -0.35 4.65 22.74
C SER A 281 -0.84 5.65 23.77
N LYS A 282 -2.14 5.66 24.02
CA LYS A 282 -2.77 6.43 25.11
C LYS A 282 -3.36 5.47 26.14
N ILE A 283 -3.18 5.78 27.41
CA ILE A 283 -3.77 5.06 28.53
C ILE A 283 -4.56 6.02 29.42
N PRO A 284 -5.57 5.55 30.19
CA PRO A 284 -6.25 6.38 31.18
C PRO A 284 -5.25 6.94 32.19
N HIS A 285 -5.34 8.25 32.46
CA HIS A 285 -4.55 8.87 33.50
C HIS A 285 -5.05 8.43 34.89
N ILE A 286 -4.14 7.93 35.73
CA ILE A 286 -4.41 7.54 37.11
C ILE A 286 -3.66 8.51 38.00
N GLU A 287 -4.42 9.31 38.76
CA GLU A 287 -3.85 10.19 39.78
C GLU A 287 -3.11 9.35 40.83
N ASN A 288 -1.82 9.66 41.07
CA ASN A 288 -0.92 8.95 41.99
C ASN A 288 -0.27 7.66 41.49
N LEU A 289 -0.28 7.36 40.20
CA LEU A 289 0.58 6.29 39.69
C LEU A 289 2.05 6.75 39.77
N ASN A 290 2.83 6.11 40.61
CA ASN A 290 4.28 6.38 40.68
C ASN A 290 4.94 5.75 39.42
N ARG A 291 5.34 6.59 38.44
CA ARG A 291 5.93 6.17 37.16
C ARG A 291 7.28 5.44 37.29
N SER A 292 7.78 5.18 38.50
CA SER A 292 9.04 4.50 38.75
C SER A 292 9.01 2.98 38.50
N TYR A 293 7.88 2.43 38.07
CA TYR A 293 7.71 0.99 37.82
C TYR A 293 7.59 0.57 36.34
N PHE A 294 7.83 1.50 35.40
CA PHE A 294 7.79 1.18 33.95
C PHE A 294 9.11 1.47 33.25
#